data_975423d9d9c307dbfaa6e5eee7442db0
#
_entry.id   975423d9d9c307dbfaa6e5eee7442db0
#
_cell.length_a   1.000
_cell.length_b   1.000
_cell.length_c   1.000
_cell.angle_alpha   90.00
_cell.angle_beta   90.00
_cell.angle_gamma   90.00
#
_symmetry.space_group_name_H-M   'P 1'
#
loop_
_entity.id
_entity.type
_entity.pdbx_description
1 polymer ?
#
loop_
_entity_poly.entity_id
_entity_poly.type
_entity_poly.pdbx_seq_one_letter_code
_entity_poly.pdbx_strand_id
1 'polypeptide(L)'
;VLDAPTAADAMDLLTQTLRATGLTTELSRALVPWRKQFARHDPGKILTDLALMLAVGGDCLADVATLRAEPAVYGPVASDPTISRLLTALAADVDKAESAISTARRKARKNAWAEAGHHAPNANATAKNPLVIDLDATLVTAHSDKQSAAGNYKGGYGFHPMTAFIDHGPGATGEAGTILLRPGNAGSNTATDHITTTQQSLAQIPDLPPRPGRKILIRTDSAGATHDFLDYLHKQGWATR
;
A
#
# COMPACT_ATOMS: atom_id res chain seq x y z
N VAL A 1 -28.25 -22.45 0.77
CA VAL A 1 -28.08 -21.00 0.60
C VAL A 1 -27.02 -20.62 1.61
N LEU A 2 -25.82 -20.29 1.18
CA LEU A 2 -24.80 -19.71 2.07
C LEU A 2 -25.25 -18.30 2.38
N ASP A 3 -25.45 -17.99 3.63
CA ASP A 3 -25.75 -16.63 4.08
C ASP A 3 -24.59 -15.70 3.66
N ALA A 4 -24.90 -14.49 3.24
CA ALA A 4 -23.86 -13.52 2.92
C ALA A 4 -23.03 -13.24 4.19
N PRO A 5 -21.68 -13.15 4.07
CA PRO A 5 -20.82 -12.92 5.22
C PRO A 5 -21.22 -11.62 5.92
N THR A 6 -21.30 -11.65 7.23
CA THR A 6 -21.58 -10.48 8.04
C THR A 6 -20.36 -9.57 8.14
N ALA A 7 -20.56 -8.32 8.56
CA ALA A 7 -19.43 -7.42 8.86
C ALA A 7 -18.49 -8.01 9.92
N ALA A 8 -19.03 -8.78 10.89
CA ALA A 8 -18.23 -9.46 11.91
C ALA A 8 -17.34 -10.56 11.31
N ASP A 9 -17.84 -11.32 10.34
CA ASP A 9 -17.09 -12.35 9.64
C ASP A 9 -15.94 -11.73 8.82
N ALA A 10 -16.20 -10.60 8.16
CA ALA A 10 -15.18 -9.86 7.41
C ALA A 10 -14.07 -9.32 8.33
N MET A 11 -14.44 -8.81 9.51
CA MET A 11 -13.50 -8.32 10.51
C MET A 11 -12.62 -9.44 11.09
N ASP A 12 -13.20 -10.61 11.35
CA ASP A 12 -12.44 -11.77 11.82
C ASP A 12 -11.46 -12.26 10.75
N LEU A 13 -11.89 -12.35 9.49
CA LEU A 13 -11.04 -12.71 8.36
C LEU A 13 -9.85 -11.75 8.20
N LEU A 14 -10.07 -10.44 8.29
CA LEU A 14 -9.00 -9.44 8.24
C LEU A 14 -8.01 -9.61 9.39
N THR A 15 -8.50 -9.87 10.61
CA THR A 15 -7.67 -10.11 11.79
C THR A 15 -6.85 -11.38 11.65
N GLN A 16 -7.43 -12.46 11.14
CA GLN A 16 -6.73 -13.71 10.83
C GLN A 16 -5.67 -13.51 9.75
N THR A 17 -5.98 -12.74 8.70
CA THR A 17 -5.02 -12.41 7.62
C THR A 17 -3.82 -11.63 8.15
N LEU A 18 -4.03 -10.67 9.04
CA LEU A 18 -2.95 -9.93 9.70
C LEU A 18 -2.04 -10.82 10.54
N ARG A 19 -2.63 -11.82 11.23
CA ARG A 19 -1.88 -12.82 12.01
C ARG A 19 -1.08 -13.75 11.11
N ALA A 20 -1.71 -14.31 10.08
CA ALA A 20 -1.09 -15.24 9.14
C ALA A 20 0.07 -14.59 8.37
N THR A 21 -0.11 -13.38 7.88
CA THR A 21 0.95 -12.64 7.18
C THR A 21 2.02 -12.07 8.11
N GLY A 22 1.74 -11.96 9.40
CA GLY A 22 2.64 -11.37 10.40
C GLY A 22 2.81 -9.85 10.26
N LEU A 23 1.90 -9.15 9.55
CA LEU A 23 2.04 -7.71 9.27
C LEU A 23 2.18 -6.89 10.54
N THR A 24 1.36 -7.15 11.57
CA THR A 24 1.45 -6.43 12.86
C THR A 24 2.83 -6.60 13.50
N THR A 25 3.36 -7.82 13.48
CA THR A 25 4.68 -8.12 14.06
C THR A 25 5.80 -7.40 13.32
N GLU A 26 5.75 -7.39 11.98
CA GLU A 26 6.76 -6.70 11.18
C GLU A 26 6.67 -5.18 11.29
N LEU A 27 5.46 -4.61 11.39
CA LEU A 27 5.27 -3.19 11.70
C LEU A 27 5.81 -2.84 13.10
N SER A 28 5.54 -3.67 14.10
CA SER A 28 6.06 -3.47 15.47
C SER A 28 7.58 -3.44 15.49
N ARG A 29 8.24 -4.35 14.76
CA ARG A 29 9.71 -4.37 14.64
C ARG A 29 10.25 -3.15 13.91
N ALA A 30 9.63 -2.78 12.80
CA ALA A 30 10.10 -1.68 11.95
C ALA A 30 9.92 -0.32 12.63
N LEU A 31 8.89 -0.17 13.47
CA LEU A 31 8.54 1.09 14.12
C LEU A 31 9.10 1.22 15.55
N VAL A 32 10.00 0.34 15.99
CA VAL A 32 10.71 0.46 17.28
C VAL A 32 11.30 1.86 17.49
N PRO A 33 11.91 2.56 16.51
CA PRO A 33 12.46 3.90 16.72
C PRO A 33 11.44 4.95 17.20
N TRP A 34 10.16 4.75 16.90
CA TRP A 34 9.07 5.65 17.34
C TRP A 34 8.37 5.20 18.61
N ARG A 35 8.79 4.07 19.19
CA ARG A 35 8.24 3.58 20.45
C ARG A 35 8.87 4.33 21.62
N LYS A 36 8.06 5.09 22.34
CA LYS A 36 8.52 5.75 23.57
C LYS A 36 8.80 4.73 24.66
N GLN A 37 9.77 5.04 25.51
CA GLN A 37 10.00 4.27 26.73
C GLN A 37 8.71 4.23 27.57
N PHE A 38 8.36 3.04 28.06
CA PHE A 38 7.12 2.79 28.82
C PHE A 38 5.81 3.03 28.04
N ALA A 39 5.85 3.09 26.69
CA ALA A 39 4.63 3.19 25.92
C ALA A 39 3.73 1.96 26.13
N ARG A 40 2.47 2.21 26.52
CA ARG A 40 1.45 1.16 26.70
C ARG A 40 1.06 0.53 25.37
N HIS A 41 1.00 1.35 24.31
CA HIS A 41 0.59 0.91 22.99
C HIS A 41 1.80 0.85 22.05
N ASP A 42 1.87 -0.22 21.29
CA ASP A 42 2.90 -0.46 20.29
C ASP A 42 2.58 0.31 18.98
N PRO A 43 3.57 1.02 18.39
CA PRO A 43 3.35 1.77 17.14
C PRO A 43 2.85 0.92 15.98
N GLY A 44 3.37 -0.31 15.81
CA GLY A 44 2.93 -1.22 14.75
C GLY A 44 1.50 -1.67 14.95
N LYS A 45 1.09 -1.95 16.20
CA LYS A 45 -0.31 -2.26 16.54
C LYS A 45 -1.23 -1.07 16.23
N ILE A 46 -0.80 0.16 16.56
CA ILE A 46 -1.59 1.36 16.24
C ILE A 46 -1.81 1.49 14.72
N LEU A 47 -0.76 1.33 13.91
CA LEU A 47 -0.92 1.38 12.44
C LEU A 47 -1.77 0.23 11.90
N THR A 48 -1.67 -0.95 12.51
CA THR A 48 -2.54 -2.09 12.15
C THR A 48 -4.00 -1.80 12.46
N ASP A 49 -4.28 -1.21 13.63
CA ASP A 49 -5.65 -0.81 14.02
C ASP A 49 -6.22 0.24 13.06
N LEU A 50 -5.40 1.23 12.66
CA LEU A 50 -5.81 2.20 11.65
C LEU A 50 -6.13 1.53 10.30
N ALA A 51 -5.29 0.59 9.86
CA ALA A 51 -5.52 -0.14 8.61
C ALA A 51 -6.83 -0.97 8.68
N LEU A 52 -7.09 -1.63 9.81
CA LEU A 52 -8.34 -2.35 10.04
C LEU A 52 -9.54 -1.41 10.02
N MET A 53 -9.47 -0.29 10.73
CA MET A 53 -10.53 0.71 10.78
C MET A 53 -10.89 1.20 9.37
N LEU A 54 -9.88 1.54 8.54
CA LEU A 54 -10.09 1.94 7.15
C LEU A 54 -10.70 0.80 6.31
N ALA A 55 -10.23 -0.43 6.49
CA ALA A 55 -10.72 -1.59 5.75
C ALA A 55 -12.19 -1.92 6.03
N VAL A 56 -12.70 -1.57 7.21
CA VAL A 56 -14.11 -1.75 7.56
C VAL A 56 -14.98 -0.51 7.30
N GLY A 57 -14.43 0.48 6.57
CA GLY A 57 -15.17 1.64 6.09
C GLY A 57 -15.08 2.89 6.96
N GLY A 58 -14.20 2.91 7.97
CA GLY A 58 -13.92 4.13 8.72
C GLY A 58 -13.17 5.15 7.84
N ASP A 59 -13.40 6.43 8.04
CA ASP A 59 -12.81 7.52 7.26
C ASP A 59 -12.16 8.62 8.10
N CYS A 60 -12.38 8.60 9.40
CA CYS A 60 -11.80 9.55 10.33
C CYS A 60 -11.15 8.87 11.56
N LEU A 61 -10.30 9.60 12.26
CA LEU A 61 -9.57 9.06 13.40
C LEU A 61 -10.49 8.58 14.54
N ALA A 62 -11.64 9.23 14.71
CA ALA A 62 -12.61 8.87 15.73
C ALA A 62 -13.22 7.48 15.52
N ASP A 63 -13.26 6.98 14.28
CA ASP A 63 -13.84 5.68 13.93
C ASP A 63 -13.06 4.49 14.53
N VAL A 64 -11.83 4.72 15.01
CA VAL A 64 -11.07 3.73 15.79
C VAL A 64 -11.83 3.33 17.07
N ALA A 65 -12.78 4.13 17.52
CA ALA A 65 -13.67 3.79 18.62
C ALA A 65 -14.44 2.49 18.36
N THR A 66 -14.78 2.18 17.12
CA THR A 66 -15.41 0.93 16.71
C THR A 66 -14.59 -0.28 17.10
N LEU A 67 -13.26 -0.25 16.86
CA LEU A 67 -12.35 -1.31 17.27
C LEU A 67 -12.20 -1.38 18.79
N ARG A 68 -12.20 -0.22 19.48
CA ARG A 68 -12.12 -0.18 20.95
C ARG A 68 -13.35 -0.79 21.63
N ALA A 69 -14.50 -0.77 20.97
CA ALA A 69 -15.73 -1.38 21.47
C ALA A 69 -15.66 -2.92 21.53
N GLU A 70 -14.74 -3.54 20.78
CA GLU A 70 -14.61 -4.99 20.65
C GLU A 70 -13.21 -5.50 21.15
N PRO A 71 -12.88 -5.30 22.44
CA PRO A 71 -11.55 -5.62 22.97
C PRO A 71 -11.23 -7.13 22.95
N ALA A 72 -12.25 -7.99 22.91
CA ALA A 72 -12.06 -9.42 22.79
C ALA A 72 -11.47 -9.82 21.41
N VAL A 73 -11.76 -9.06 20.35
CA VAL A 73 -11.28 -9.29 18.98
C VAL A 73 -9.96 -8.57 18.75
N TYR A 74 -9.89 -7.27 19.05
CA TYR A 74 -8.78 -6.40 18.70
C TYR A 74 -7.76 -6.18 19.82
N GLY A 75 -8.06 -6.62 21.04
CA GLY A 75 -7.22 -6.33 22.20
C GLY A 75 -7.22 -4.84 22.56
N PRO A 76 -6.16 -4.36 23.24
CA PRO A 76 -6.05 -2.95 23.64
C PRO A 76 -5.82 -2.05 22.42
N VAL A 77 -6.79 -1.21 22.09
CA VAL A 77 -6.73 -0.20 21.01
C VAL A 77 -6.40 1.18 21.62
N ALA A 78 -5.50 1.91 20.96
CA ALA A 78 -5.05 3.22 21.42
C ALA A 78 -6.15 4.29 21.33
N SER A 79 -6.09 5.31 22.20
CA SER A 79 -6.98 6.47 22.12
C SER A 79 -6.58 7.40 20.96
N ASP A 80 -7.53 8.17 20.44
CA ASP A 80 -7.33 9.11 19.34
C ASP A 80 -6.14 10.08 19.58
N PRO A 81 -5.96 10.69 20.80
CA PRO A 81 -4.78 11.50 21.05
C PRO A 81 -3.47 10.71 21.02
N THR A 82 -3.48 9.42 21.34
CA THR A 82 -2.28 8.58 21.27
C THR A 82 -1.92 8.27 19.82
N ILE A 83 -2.92 7.97 19.00
CA ILE A 83 -2.75 7.74 17.57
C ILE A 83 -2.26 9.02 16.90
N SER A 84 -2.90 10.16 17.15
CA SER A 84 -2.51 11.45 16.59
C SER A 84 -1.04 11.81 16.92
N ARG A 85 -0.61 11.59 18.18
CA ARG A 85 0.81 11.81 18.54
C ARG A 85 1.77 10.89 17.82
N LEU A 86 1.39 9.64 17.55
CA LEU A 86 2.22 8.74 16.75
C LEU A 86 2.31 9.21 15.29
N LEU A 87 1.19 9.58 14.68
CA LEU A 87 1.18 10.09 13.30
C LEU A 87 2.05 11.35 13.18
N THR A 88 1.98 12.28 14.13
CA THR A 88 2.86 13.46 14.18
C THR A 88 4.33 13.07 14.27
N ALA A 89 4.65 12.06 15.10
CA ALA A 89 6.03 11.60 15.25
C ALA A 89 6.57 10.89 13.98
N LEU A 90 5.72 10.15 13.28
CA LEU A 90 6.07 9.55 11.99
C LEU A 90 6.27 10.63 10.91
N ALA A 91 5.39 11.62 10.88
CA ALA A 91 5.46 12.73 9.93
C ALA A 91 6.69 13.63 10.13
N ALA A 92 7.29 13.64 11.32
CA ALA A 92 8.53 14.39 11.58
C ALA A 92 9.77 13.79 10.87
N ASP A 93 9.72 12.52 10.44
CA ASP A 93 10.78 11.84 9.68
C ASP A 93 10.11 10.89 8.67
N VAL A 94 9.47 11.50 7.69
CA VAL A 94 8.57 10.81 6.76
C VAL A 94 9.30 9.75 5.93
N ASP A 95 10.48 10.05 5.41
CA ASP A 95 11.25 9.12 4.56
C ASP A 95 11.62 7.85 5.33
N LYS A 96 12.04 8.01 6.58
CA LYS A 96 12.37 6.88 7.45
C LYS A 96 11.13 6.08 7.84
N ALA A 97 10.02 6.76 8.12
CA ALA A 97 8.75 6.11 8.46
C ALA A 97 8.20 5.31 7.27
N GLU A 98 8.19 5.89 6.07
CA GLU A 98 7.77 5.21 4.84
C GLU A 98 8.67 4.00 4.52
N SER A 99 9.98 4.14 4.64
CA SER A 99 10.93 3.04 4.46
C SER A 99 10.67 1.89 5.44
N ALA A 100 10.41 2.22 6.71
CA ALA A 100 10.11 1.22 7.74
C ALA A 100 8.79 0.48 7.46
N ILE A 101 7.73 1.21 7.12
CA ILE A 101 6.42 0.65 6.78
C ILE A 101 6.51 -0.19 5.50
N SER A 102 7.19 0.31 4.48
CA SER A 102 7.43 -0.39 3.22
C SER A 102 8.15 -1.72 3.44
N THR A 103 9.19 -1.72 4.27
CA THR A 103 9.92 -2.94 4.65
C THR A 103 9.03 -3.96 5.36
N ALA A 104 8.20 -3.51 6.31
CA ALA A 104 7.27 -4.38 7.02
C ALA A 104 6.22 -4.99 6.07
N ARG A 105 5.65 -4.18 5.18
CA ARG A 105 4.69 -4.64 4.16
C ARG A 105 5.30 -5.68 3.22
N ARG A 106 6.54 -5.44 2.75
CA ARG A 106 7.26 -6.40 1.89
C ARG A 106 7.46 -7.75 2.58
N LYS A 107 7.81 -7.74 3.87
CA LYS A 107 7.97 -8.99 4.64
C LYS A 107 6.65 -9.74 4.84
N ALA A 108 5.57 -9.02 5.16
CA ALA A 108 4.25 -9.61 5.27
C ALA A 108 3.78 -10.19 3.92
N ARG A 109 4.03 -9.50 2.81
CA ARG A 109 3.78 -10.00 1.45
C ARG A 109 4.58 -11.26 1.16
N LYS A 110 5.85 -11.31 1.57
CA LYS A 110 6.67 -12.52 1.43
C LYS A 110 6.02 -13.72 2.09
N ASN A 111 5.51 -13.55 3.31
CA ASN A 111 4.81 -14.62 4.03
C ASN A 111 3.52 -15.02 3.30
N ALA A 112 2.70 -14.04 2.89
CA ALA A 112 1.46 -14.30 2.15
C ALA A 112 1.72 -15.05 0.83
N TRP A 113 2.74 -14.67 0.07
CA TRP A 113 3.07 -15.33 -1.18
C TRP A 113 3.71 -16.71 -0.98
N ALA A 114 4.42 -16.92 0.13
CA ALA A 114 4.92 -18.24 0.50
C ALA A 114 3.76 -19.22 0.79
N GLU A 115 2.74 -18.77 1.52
CA GLU A 115 1.52 -19.56 1.79
C GLU A 115 0.70 -19.80 0.50
N ALA A 116 0.62 -18.82 -0.40
CA ALA A 116 -0.03 -18.97 -1.70
C ALA A 116 0.69 -19.96 -2.63
N GLY A 117 1.98 -20.21 -2.42
CA GLY A 117 2.79 -21.16 -3.16
C GLY A 117 2.75 -20.93 -4.68
N HIS A 118 2.27 -21.89 -5.44
CA HIS A 118 2.18 -21.78 -6.90
C HIS A 118 1.12 -20.80 -7.39
N HIS A 119 0.24 -20.33 -6.52
CA HIS A 119 -0.74 -19.27 -6.81
C HIS A 119 -0.17 -17.86 -6.58
N ALA A 120 1.03 -17.73 -6.01
CA ALA A 120 1.65 -16.43 -5.86
C ALA A 120 1.96 -15.79 -7.22
N PRO A 121 1.79 -14.47 -7.40
CA PRO A 121 1.94 -13.81 -8.70
C PRO A 121 3.32 -14.00 -9.34
N ASN A 122 4.36 -14.17 -8.52
CA ASN A 122 5.74 -14.35 -8.98
C ASN A 122 6.17 -15.83 -9.15
N ALA A 123 5.37 -16.79 -8.71
CA ALA A 123 5.76 -18.22 -8.65
C ALA A 123 6.17 -18.77 -10.02
N ASN A 124 5.49 -18.35 -11.07
CA ASN A 124 5.70 -18.83 -12.44
C ASN A 124 6.12 -17.69 -13.38
N ALA A 125 6.73 -16.62 -12.85
CA ALA A 125 7.11 -15.46 -13.65
C ALA A 125 8.25 -15.80 -14.62
N THR A 126 7.99 -15.67 -15.92
CA THR A 126 8.92 -15.88 -17.02
C THR A 126 8.83 -14.74 -18.03
N ALA A 127 9.71 -14.72 -19.02
CA ALA A 127 9.60 -13.74 -20.12
C ALA A 127 8.32 -13.90 -20.98
N LYS A 128 7.69 -15.07 -20.97
CA LYS A 128 6.42 -15.33 -21.70
C LYS A 128 5.20 -15.08 -20.82
N ASN A 129 5.35 -15.21 -19.51
CA ASN A 129 4.33 -14.97 -18.50
C ASN A 129 4.94 -14.10 -17.38
N PRO A 130 5.15 -12.80 -17.62
CA PRO A 130 5.79 -11.93 -16.66
C PRO A 130 4.87 -11.62 -15.47
N LEU A 131 5.47 -11.27 -14.33
CA LEU A 131 4.76 -10.57 -13.27
C LEU A 131 4.39 -9.19 -13.77
N VAL A 132 3.11 -8.85 -13.72
CA VAL A 132 2.59 -7.58 -14.22
C VAL A 132 2.42 -6.59 -13.08
N ILE A 133 2.87 -5.36 -13.29
CA ILE A 133 2.64 -4.22 -12.41
C ILE A 133 1.93 -3.15 -13.21
N ASP A 134 0.71 -2.82 -12.79
CA ASP A 134 -0.12 -1.78 -13.39
C ASP A 134 0.11 -0.45 -12.72
N LEU A 135 0.40 0.57 -13.49
CA LEU A 135 0.48 1.95 -13.02
C LEU A 135 -0.74 2.73 -13.50
N ASP A 136 -1.38 3.44 -12.58
CA ASP A 136 -2.53 4.29 -12.90
C ASP A 136 -2.55 5.54 -12.03
N ALA A 137 -2.97 6.65 -12.62
CA ALA A 137 -3.14 7.92 -11.94
C ALA A 137 -4.64 8.24 -11.79
N THR A 138 -5.13 8.19 -10.57
CA THR A 138 -6.56 8.32 -10.26
C THR A 138 -6.88 9.66 -9.62
N LEU A 139 -7.92 10.35 -10.11
CA LEU A 139 -8.42 11.57 -9.48
C LEU A 139 -9.25 11.21 -8.24
N VAL A 140 -8.84 11.75 -7.09
CA VAL A 140 -9.59 11.65 -5.83
C VAL A 140 -10.24 13.01 -5.55
N THR A 141 -11.56 13.08 -5.71
CA THR A 141 -12.32 14.31 -5.38
C THR A 141 -12.43 14.45 -3.88
N ALA A 142 -11.93 15.57 -3.36
CA ALA A 142 -12.00 15.89 -1.94
C ALA A 142 -12.02 17.42 -1.77
N HIS A 143 -13.10 17.97 -1.26
CA HIS A 143 -13.14 19.35 -0.79
C HIS A 143 -12.45 19.41 0.56
N SER A 144 -11.20 19.86 0.56
CA SER A 144 -10.34 19.76 1.73
C SER A 144 -9.31 20.88 1.77
N ASP A 145 -9.06 21.40 2.97
CA ASP A 145 -7.97 22.33 3.26
C ASP A 145 -6.63 21.61 3.53
N LYS A 146 -6.57 20.30 3.32
CA LYS A 146 -5.35 19.52 3.49
C LYS A 146 -4.29 19.93 2.48
N GLN A 147 -3.05 19.81 2.89
CA GLN A 147 -1.89 20.10 2.05
C GLN A 147 -1.99 19.39 0.70
N SER A 148 -1.70 20.13 -0.38
CA SER A 148 -1.71 19.64 -1.77
C SER A 148 -3.09 19.33 -2.37
N ALA A 149 -4.20 19.55 -1.66
CA ALA A 149 -5.51 19.58 -2.30
C ALA A 149 -5.55 20.75 -3.30
N ALA A 150 -5.91 20.48 -4.55
CA ALA A 150 -5.88 21.48 -5.63
C ALA A 150 -6.90 21.13 -6.72
N GLY A 151 -7.22 22.17 -7.55
CA GLY A 151 -8.04 21.96 -8.73
C GLY A 151 -7.35 21.05 -9.73
N ASN A 152 -8.10 20.13 -10.35
CA ASN A 152 -7.58 19.21 -11.35
C ASN A 152 -8.03 19.60 -12.77
N TYR A 153 -7.42 18.96 -13.78
CA TYR A 153 -7.67 19.25 -15.20
C TYR A 153 -9.11 18.92 -15.68
N LYS A 154 -9.89 18.16 -14.91
CA LYS A 154 -11.31 17.87 -15.18
C LYS A 154 -12.27 18.83 -14.50
N GLY A 155 -11.76 19.92 -13.89
CA GLY A 155 -12.58 20.90 -13.20
C GLY A 155 -13.05 20.49 -11.79
N GLY A 156 -12.55 19.35 -11.27
CA GLY A 156 -12.76 18.93 -9.88
C GLY A 156 -11.68 19.49 -8.96
N TYR A 157 -11.81 19.22 -7.64
CA TYR A 157 -10.87 19.63 -6.61
C TYR A 157 -10.51 18.44 -5.73
N GLY A 158 -9.23 18.27 -5.37
CA GLY A 158 -8.77 17.19 -4.52
C GLY A 158 -7.33 16.78 -4.78
N PHE A 159 -7.09 15.50 -5.00
CA PHE A 159 -5.76 14.91 -5.18
C PHE A 159 -5.67 14.08 -6.46
N HIS A 160 -4.45 13.84 -6.93
CA HIS A 160 -4.19 13.01 -8.11
C HIS A 160 -3.07 12.00 -7.83
N PRO A 161 -3.26 11.06 -6.88
CA PRO A 161 -2.27 10.04 -6.57
C PRO A 161 -1.97 9.17 -7.79
N MET A 162 -0.73 8.66 -7.83
CA MET A 162 -0.34 7.60 -8.75
C MET A 162 -0.21 6.30 -7.98
N THR A 163 -0.84 5.25 -8.47
CA THR A 163 -0.91 3.94 -7.83
C THR A 163 -0.19 2.91 -8.66
N ALA A 164 0.32 1.88 -8.00
CA ALA A 164 0.80 0.67 -8.65
C ALA A 164 0.12 -0.55 -8.05
N PHE A 165 -0.40 -1.41 -8.91
CA PHE A 165 -1.01 -2.67 -8.52
C PHE A 165 -0.23 -3.85 -9.10
N ILE A 166 -0.09 -4.90 -8.30
CA ILE A 166 0.46 -6.19 -8.73
C ILE A 166 -0.71 -7.02 -9.22
N ASP A 167 -0.66 -7.43 -10.49
CA ASP A 167 -1.70 -8.24 -11.13
C ASP A 167 -1.57 -9.71 -10.68
N HIS A 168 -2.64 -10.29 -10.19
CA HIS A 168 -2.73 -11.71 -9.77
C HIS A 168 -3.31 -12.61 -10.87
N GLY A 169 -3.46 -12.11 -12.08
CA GLY A 169 -3.93 -12.87 -13.22
C GLY A 169 -5.45 -12.78 -13.47
N PRO A 170 -5.94 -13.49 -14.49
CA PRO A 170 -7.33 -13.40 -14.91
C PRO A 170 -8.32 -13.77 -13.80
N GLY A 171 -9.30 -12.90 -13.56
CA GLY A 171 -10.35 -13.11 -12.56
C GLY A 171 -9.92 -12.86 -11.11
N ALA A 172 -8.67 -12.51 -10.87
CA ALA A 172 -8.18 -12.12 -9.55
C ALA A 172 -8.22 -10.59 -9.38
N THR A 173 -8.25 -10.14 -8.13
CA THR A 173 -8.09 -8.72 -7.79
C THR A 173 -6.60 -8.36 -7.79
N GLY A 174 -6.28 -7.12 -8.20
CA GLY A 174 -4.92 -6.60 -8.06
C GLY A 174 -4.56 -6.35 -6.59
N GLU A 175 -3.28 -6.45 -6.27
CA GLU A 175 -2.74 -6.15 -4.95
C GLU A 175 -2.01 -4.80 -4.97
N ALA A 176 -2.33 -3.90 -4.01
CA ALA A 176 -1.69 -2.59 -3.94
C ALA A 176 -0.18 -2.72 -3.66
N GLY A 177 0.64 -2.36 -4.62
CA GLY A 177 2.10 -2.27 -4.50
C GLY A 177 2.51 -1.00 -3.77
N THR A 178 2.21 0.16 -4.35
CA THR A 178 2.49 1.47 -3.76
C THR A 178 1.46 2.52 -4.17
N ILE A 179 1.44 3.62 -3.44
CA ILE A 179 0.66 4.82 -3.75
C ILE A 179 1.58 6.01 -3.56
N LEU A 180 1.84 6.76 -4.64
CA LEU A 180 2.53 8.04 -4.60
C LEU A 180 1.50 9.15 -4.46
N LEU A 181 1.47 9.82 -3.31
CA LEU A 181 0.57 10.94 -3.07
C LEU A 181 1.03 12.15 -3.88
N ARG A 182 0.10 12.77 -4.62
CA ARG A 182 0.38 13.91 -5.49
C ARG A 182 -0.72 14.96 -5.37
N PRO A 183 -0.38 16.26 -5.60
CA PRO A 183 -1.39 17.31 -5.60
C PRO A 183 -2.43 17.11 -6.71
N GLY A 184 -3.61 17.69 -6.54
CA GLY A 184 -4.72 17.55 -7.48
C GLY A 184 -4.39 18.04 -8.90
N ASN A 185 -3.49 19.00 -9.02
CA ASN A 185 -3.01 19.55 -10.30
C ASN A 185 -1.78 18.83 -10.89
N ALA A 186 -1.36 17.70 -10.31
CA ALA A 186 -0.26 16.92 -10.86
C ALA A 186 -0.60 16.40 -12.28
N GLY A 187 0.37 16.47 -13.19
CA GLY A 187 0.23 15.94 -14.54
C GLY A 187 0.10 14.41 -14.56
N SER A 188 -0.69 13.88 -15.48
CA SER A 188 -0.82 12.43 -15.66
C SER A 188 0.41 11.79 -16.31
N ASN A 189 1.22 12.58 -17.03
CA ASN A 189 2.35 12.11 -17.87
C ASN A 189 3.73 12.49 -17.29
N THR A 190 3.87 12.66 -15.98
CA THR A 190 5.14 13.00 -15.34
C THR A 190 6.04 11.77 -15.25
N ALA A 191 7.08 11.70 -16.09
CA ALA A 191 8.00 10.55 -16.15
C ALA A 191 8.65 10.24 -14.79
N THR A 192 9.05 11.26 -14.03
CA THR A 192 9.65 11.11 -12.70
C THR A 192 8.71 10.38 -11.73
N ASP A 193 7.41 10.69 -11.75
CA ASP A 193 6.41 10.05 -10.89
C ASP A 193 6.23 8.58 -11.27
N HIS A 194 6.17 8.28 -12.58
CA HIS A 194 6.11 6.91 -13.07
C HIS A 194 7.34 6.10 -12.66
N ILE A 195 8.54 6.68 -12.77
CA ILE A 195 9.80 6.05 -12.34
C ILE A 195 9.76 5.78 -10.84
N THR A 196 9.41 6.78 -10.03
CA THR A 196 9.33 6.66 -8.57
C THR A 196 8.34 5.58 -8.15
N THR A 197 7.13 5.61 -8.71
CA THR A 197 6.08 4.63 -8.41
C THR A 197 6.51 3.22 -8.82
N THR A 198 7.18 3.08 -9.98
CA THR A 198 7.73 1.79 -10.43
C THR A 198 8.79 1.28 -9.45
N GLN A 199 9.74 2.10 -9.06
CA GLN A 199 10.80 1.72 -8.11
C GLN A 199 10.24 1.31 -6.76
N GLN A 200 9.30 2.09 -6.22
CA GLN A 200 8.64 1.78 -4.95
C GLN A 200 7.84 0.48 -5.03
N SER A 201 7.14 0.23 -6.14
CA SER A 201 6.38 -1.00 -6.33
C SER A 201 7.31 -2.22 -6.44
N LEU A 202 8.39 -2.13 -7.21
CA LEU A 202 9.38 -3.20 -7.32
C LEU A 202 10.04 -3.52 -5.97
N ALA A 203 10.28 -2.49 -5.15
CA ALA A 203 10.79 -2.68 -3.79
C ALA A 203 9.83 -3.47 -2.89
N GLN A 204 8.54 -3.57 -3.25
CA GLN A 204 7.54 -4.38 -2.56
C GLN A 204 7.55 -5.85 -2.99
N ILE A 205 8.17 -6.21 -4.11
CA ILE A 205 8.20 -7.60 -4.61
C ILE A 205 9.21 -8.42 -3.79
N PRO A 206 8.78 -9.49 -3.11
CA PRO A 206 9.69 -10.37 -2.38
C PRO A 206 10.66 -11.07 -3.33
N ASP A 207 11.90 -11.21 -2.88
CA ASP A 207 12.95 -12.01 -3.53
C ASP A 207 13.20 -11.67 -5.02
N LEU A 208 12.87 -10.42 -5.40
CA LEU A 208 13.12 -9.94 -6.75
C LEU A 208 14.63 -9.83 -6.97
N PRO A 209 15.19 -10.47 -8.02
CA PRO A 209 16.60 -10.32 -8.34
C PRO A 209 16.91 -8.87 -8.76
N PRO A 210 18.16 -8.40 -8.57
CA PRO A 210 18.56 -7.03 -8.93
C PRO A 210 18.30 -6.66 -10.40
N ARG A 211 18.26 -7.65 -11.29
CA ARG A 211 17.94 -7.48 -12.72
C ARG A 211 16.91 -8.52 -13.14
N PRO A 212 15.62 -8.28 -12.88
CA PRO A 212 14.56 -9.24 -13.21
C PRO A 212 14.35 -9.40 -14.72
N GLY A 213 14.77 -8.40 -15.51
CA GLY A 213 14.65 -8.42 -16.96
C GLY A 213 13.21 -8.57 -17.42
N ARG A 214 12.97 -9.34 -18.48
CA ARG A 214 11.65 -9.55 -19.08
C ARG A 214 10.68 -10.38 -18.24
N LYS A 215 11.06 -10.78 -17.03
CA LYS A 215 10.14 -11.42 -16.07
C LYS A 215 9.19 -10.41 -15.40
N ILE A 216 9.45 -9.12 -15.57
CA ILE A 216 8.58 -8.03 -15.12
C ILE A 216 8.01 -7.33 -16.34
N LEU A 217 6.71 -7.06 -16.31
CA LEU A 217 6.00 -6.23 -17.26
C LEU A 217 5.41 -5.03 -16.51
N ILE A 218 5.80 -3.83 -16.91
CA ILE A 218 5.15 -2.61 -16.46
C ILE A 218 4.09 -2.25 -17.49
N ARG A 219 2.84 -2.12 -17.03
CA ARG A 219 1.68 -1.77 -17.84
C ARG A 219 1.15 -0.41 -17.36
N THR A 220 0.87 0.49 -18.28
CA THR A 220 0.31 1.81 -17.99
C THR A 220 -0.62 2.21 -19.13
N ASP A 221 -1.45 3.21 -18.90
CA ASP A 221 -2.21 3.87 -19.95
C ASP A 221 -1.31 4.73 -20.87
N SER A 222 -1.92 5.37 -21.86
CA SER A 222 -1.18 6.22 -22.82
C SER A 222 -0.48 7.42 -22.17
N ALA A 223 -0.92 7.88 -20.99
CA ALA A 223 -0.30 8.98 -20.27
C ALA A 223 1.08 8.62 -19.72
N GLY A 224 1.31 7.34 -19.41
CA GLY A 224 2.61 6.83 -18.98
C GLY A 224 3.61 6.60 -20.13
N ALA A 225 3.19 6.63 -21.39
CA ALA A 225 4.04 6.36 -22.54
C ALA A 225 4.95 7.54 -22.93
N THR A 226 5.63 8.16 -21.94
CA THR A 226 6.60 9.23 -22.19
C THR A 226 7.96 8.66 -22.59
N HIS A 227 8.70 9.37 -23.46
CA HIS A 227 10.02 8.93 -23.90
C HIS A 227 10.97 8.67 -22.72
N ASP A 228 11.02 9.58 -21.75
CA ASP A 228 11.91 9.46 -20.59
C ASP A 228 11.59 8.22 -19.73
N PHE A 229 10.31 7.90 -19.55
CA PHE A 229 9.92 6.72 -18.80
C PHE A 229 10.21 5.43 -19.57
N LEU A 230 9.92 5.41 -20.87
CA LEU A 230 10.23 4.26 -21.74
C LEU A 230 11.74 4.00 -21.81
N ASP A 231 12.55 5.06 -21.94
CA ASP A 231 14.02 4.96 -21.91
C ASP A 231 14.53 4.41 -20.59
N TYR A 232 13.93 4.85 -19.47
CA TYR A 232 14.24 4.31 -18.16
C TYR A 232 13.95 2.81 -18.09
N LEU A 233 12.76 2.36 -18.49
CA LEU A 233 12.38 0.95 -18.48
C LEU A 233 13.26 0.11 -19.41
N HIS A 234 13.58 0.63 -20.60
CA HIS A 234 14.47 -0.04 -21.54
C HIS A 234 15.87 -0.24 -20.96
N LYS A 235 16.45 0.77 -20.30
CA LYS A 235 17.75 0.66 -19.61
C LYS A 235 17.75 -0.38 -18.50
N GLN A 236 16.61 -0.65 -17.88
CA GLN A 236 16.44 -1.72 -16.89
C GLN A 236 16.26 -3.11 -17.53
N GLY A 237 16.03 -3.19 -18.83
CA GLY A 237 15.76 -4.43 -19.57
C GLY A 237 14.39 -5.03 -19.27
N TRP A 238 13.42 -4.23 -18.84
CA TRP A 238 12.06 -4.68 -18.53
C TRP A 238 11.18 -4.68 -19.77
N ALA A 239 10.14 -5.51 -19.74
CA ALA A 239 9.09 -5.49 -20.77
C ALA A 239 8.13 -4.33 -20.49
N THR A 240 7.65 -3.70 -21.58
CA THR A 240 6.67 -2.60 -21.54
C THR A 240 5.48 -2.95 -22.41
N ARG A 241 4.28 -2.50 -22.00
CA ARG A 241 3.05 -2.61 -22.78
C ARG A 241 2.12 -1.47 -22.45
#